data_a2e42a0c7040bbab505b168ce284476e
#
_entry.id   a2e42a0c7040bbab505b168ce284476e
#
_cell.length_a   1.000
_cell.length_b   1.000
_cell.length_c   1.000
_cell.angle_alpha   90.00
_cell.angle_beta   90.00
_cell.angle_gamma   90.00
#
_symmetry.space_group_name_H-M   'P 1'
#
loop_
_entity.id
_entity.type
_entity.pdbx_description
1 polymer ?
#
loop_
_entity_poly.entity_id
_entity_poly.type
_entity_poly.pdbx_seq_one_letter_code
_entity_poly.pdbx_strand_id
1 'polypeptide(L)'
;MAALSPASKRAIANLRAFKPPPTNYYKCPLTRRAAVLILLFADRAGDLRVVLTIRSSNLKNYSGQAALPGGKADTLHETPFQTARREAFEEIGLPLEKEHLPTGYEIEHLTELPANLAMTELSVRPCVAYLKTPEPFAGNKTPNAARDLLPKLDAKEVAAVFTAPFFNFLRERDVDPTIRDQVPGEWYKGSWHSWHETAWRMHQFHVPVTPATVFLANNAKASPHPAETPQQGGTSAADQPAPSSSSSTSTNPPNPSSPTPSPTSSPPRSPPGNSPDRTSSLQPPLPRTFYTPPNPTPSPTPSLQTPRYRVFGMTARILVDCARVAYATEPSFEHNSHFGDEEMIERLLGIGRLAPKRREGEVLSREVMERARRGVKI
;
A
#
# COMPACT_ATOMS: atom_id res chain seq x y z
N MET A 1 -24.52 -4.62 -17.48
CA MET A 1 -23.77 -5.58 -16.66
C MET A 1 -24.65 -6.76 -16.33
N ALA A 2 -24.06 -7.91 -16.02
CA ALA A 2 -24.85 -9.04 -15.53
C ALA A 2 -25.47 -8.70 -14.16
N ALA A 3 -26.59 -9.33 -13.84
CA ALA A 3 -27.12 -9.29 -12.50
C ALA A 3 -26.06 -9.80 -11.51
N LEU A 4 -26.04 -9.26 -10.27
CA LEU A 4 -25.14 -9.74 -9.23
C LEU A 4 -25.22 -11.28 -9.12
N SER A 5 -24.05 -11.92 -9.03
CA SER A 5 -23.97 -13.35 -8.72
C SER A 5 -24.62 -13.65 -7.35
N PRO A 6 -25.08 -14.88 -7.09
CA PRO A 6 -25.65 -15.23 -5.78
C PRO A 6 -24.70 -14.94 -4.62
N ALA A 7 -23.38 -15.13 -4.79
CA ALA A 7 -22.37 -14.81 -3.79
C ALA A 7 -22.28 -13.30 -3.55
N SER A 8 -22.26 -12.51 -4.62
CA SER A 8 -22.20 -11.04 -4.56
C SER A 8 -23.47 -10.44 -3.94
N LYS A 9 -24.65 -10.99 -4.25
CA LYS A 9 -25.92 -10.58 -3.59
C LYS A 9 -25.85 -10.77 -2.07
N ARG A 10 -25.38 -11.94 -1.63
CA ARG A 10 -25.20 -12.22 -0.19
C ARG A 10 -24.18 -11.31 0.42
N ALA A 11 -23.06 -11.05 -0.25
CA ALA A 11 -22.00 -10.15 0.25
C ALA A 11 -22.52 -8.72 0.48
N ILE A 12 -23.28 -8.17 -0.47
CA ILE A 12 -23.91 -6.84 -0.31
C ILE A 12 -24.95 -6.86 0.81
N ALA A 13 -25.75 -7.92 0.95
CA ALA A 13 -26.72 -8.05 2.03
C ALA A 13 -26.02 -8.11 3.41
N ASN A 14 -24.94 -8.85 3.53
CA ASN A 14 -24.15 -8.93 4.77
C ASN A 14 -23.56 -7.56 5.14
N LEU A 15 -23.00 -6.83 4.17
CA LEU A 15 -22.47 -5.48 4.41
C LEU A 15 -23.58 -4.52 4.87
N ARG A 16 -24.77 -4.55 4.28
CA ARG A 16 -25.92 -3.74 4.76
C ARG A 16 -26.36 -4.10 6.18
N ALA A 17 -26.30 -5.38 6.51
CA ALA A 17 -26.70 -5.87 7.83
C ALA A 17 -25.62 -5.65 8.91
N PHE A 18 -24.38 -5.39 8.50
CA PHE A 18 -23.28 -5.21 9.44
C PHE A 18 -23.46 -3.93 10.26
N LYS A 19 -23.45 -4.11 11.57
CA LYS A 19 -23.49 -3.01 12.55
C LYS A 19 -22.08 -2.84 13.12
N PRO A 20 -21.37 -1.77 12.75
CA PRO A 20 -20.03 -1.54 13.29
C PRO A 20 -20.09 -1.33 14.80
N PRO A 21 -19.09 -1.78 15.55
CA PRO A 21 -18.99 -1.46 16.97
C PRO A 21 -18.81 0.05 17.18
N PRO A 22 -19.00 0.55 18.42
CA PRO A 22 -18.73 1.94 18.75
C PRO A 22 -17.35 2.37 18.29
N THR A 23 -17.23 3.62 17.79
CA THR A 23 -15.99 4.14 17.25
C THR A 23 -15.41 5.27 18.08
N ASN A 24 -14.10 5.31 18.19
CA ASN A 24 -13.34 6.41 18.77
C ASN A 24 -12.98 7.51 17.75
N TYR A 25 -13.37 7.33 16.49
CA TYR A 25 -13.12 8.30 15.41
C TYR A 25 -13.54 9.71 15.80
N TYR A 26 -14.75 9.88 16.34
CA TYR A 26 -15.29 11.19 16.72
C TYR A 26 -14.66 11.81 17.97
N LYS A 27 -13.94 11.01 18.79
CA LYS A 27 -13.14 11.50 19.91
C LYS A 27 -11.80 12.09 19.46
N CYS A 28 -11.34 11.72 18.24
CA CYS A 28 -10.12 12.27 17.68
C CYS A 28 -10.32 13.73 17.26
N PRO A 29 -9.30 14.60 17.41
CA PRO A 29 -9.34 15.95 16.86
C PRO A 29 -9.35 15.89 15.32
N LEU A 30 -9.84 16.96 14.67
CA LEU A 30 -9.96 17.05 13.22
C LEU A 30 -8.67 16.64 12.49
N THR A 31 -7.53 17.12 12.94
CA THR A 31 -6.21 16.84 12.33
C THR A 31 -5.80 15.37 12.39
N ARG A 32 -6.54 14.55 13.12
CA ARG A 32 -6.33 13.09 13.26
C ARG A 32 -7.42 12.25 12.62
N ARG A 33 -8.43 12.87 11.98
CA ARG A 33 -9.49 12.17 11.29
C ARG A 33 -9.18 12.00 9.81
N ALA A 34 -9.40 10.78 9.31
CA ALA A 34 -9.32 10.47 7.89
C ALA A 34 -10.34 9.38 7.56
N ALA A 35 -10.76 9.30 6.30
CA ALA A 35 -11.64 8.24 5.84
C ALA A 35 -11.24 7.77 4.45
N VAL A 36 -11.56 6.51 4.14
CA VAL A 36 -11.29 5.90 2.85
C VAL A 36 -12.55 5.23 2.30
N LEU A 37 -12.70 5.23 0.98
CA LEU A 37 -13.85 4.66 0.30
C LEU A 37 -13.51 3.27 -0.25
N ILE A 38 -14.22 2.24 0.20
CA ILE A 38 -14.25 0.91 -0.41
C ILE A 38 -15.42 0.92 -1.39
N LEU A 39 -15.16 1.32 -2.64
CA LEU A 39 -16.16 1.36 -3.69
C LEU A 39 -16.23 0.01 -4.38
N LEU A 40 -17.33 -0.71 -4.17
CA LEU A 40 -17.61 -2.01 -4.78
C LEU A 40 -18.54 -1.83 -5.99
N PHE A 41 -18.33 -2.63 -7.01
CA PHE A 41 -19.22 -2.71 -8.18
C PHE A 41 -19.20 -4.13 -8.76
N ALA A 42 -20.23 -4.48 -9.54
CA ALA A 42 -20.30 -5.77 -10.21
C ALA A 42 -19.56 -5.74 -11.55
N ASP A 43 -18.79 -6.78 -11.84
CA ASP A 43 -18.21 -7.00 -13.15
C ASP A 43 -19.23 -7.64 -14.13
N ARG A 44 -18.76 -8.10 -15.28
CA ARG A 44 -19.62 -8.72 -16.31
C ARG A 44 -20.18 -10.09 -15.88
N ALA A 45 -19.51 -10.79 -14.98
CA ALA A 45 -19.98 -12.04 -14.41
C ALA A 45 -20.92 -11.83 -13.22
N GLY A 46 -21.08 -10.58 -12.77
CA GLY A 46 -21.84 -10.23 -11.59
C GLY A 46 -21.06 -10.38 -10.30
N ASP A 47 -19.74 -10.57 -10.38
CA ASP A 47 -18.87 -10.68 -9.22
C ASP A 47 -18.35 -9.30 -8.77
N LEU A 48 -18.17 -9.14 -7.44
CA LEU A 48 -17.75 -7.86 -6.89
C LEU A 48 -16.27 -7.59 -7.15
N ARG A 49 -16.01 -6.37 -7.58
CA ARG A 49 -14.68 -5.77 -7.69
C ARG A 49 -14.58 -4.54 -6.81
N VAL A 50 -13.39 -4.22 -6.36
CA VAL A 50 -13.09 -3.00 -5.59
C VAL A 50 -12.23 -2.05 -6.42
N VAL A 51 -12.50 -0.74 -6.29
CA VAL A 51 -11.73 0.34 -6.92
C VAL A 51 -10.54 0.69 -6.03
N LEU A 52 -9.37 0.83 -6.64
CA LEU A 52 -8.10 1.16 -6.01
C LEU A 52 -7.35 2.20 -6.84
N THR A 53 -6.49 2.97 -6.21
CA THR A 53 -5.62 3.97 -6.86
C THR A 53 -4.16 3.60 -6.69
N ILE A 54 -3.32 4.09 -7.61
CA ILE A 54 -1.86 4.19 -7.42
C ILE A 54 -1.55 5.64 -7.16
N ARG A 55 -0.96 5.93 -6.03
CA ARG A 55 -0.55 7.28 -5.65
C ARG A 55 0.52 7.82 -6.58
N SER A 56 0.42 9.09 -6.94
CA SER A 56 1.38 9.74 -7.83
C SER A 56 2.81 9.68 -7.28
N SER A 57 3.78 9.51 -8.18
CA SER A 57 5.22 9.55 -7.84
C SER A 57 5.68 10.92 -7.33
N ASN A 58 4.88 11.97 -7.53
CA ASN A 58 5.18 13.33 -7.09
C ASN A 58 4.85 13.58 -5.62
N LEU A 59 4.16 12.66 -4.95
CA LEU A 59 3.78 12.81 -3.55
C LEU A 59 4.97 12.51 -2.62
N LYS A 60 5.12 13.30 -1.56
CA LYS A 60 6.18 13.14 -0.55
C LYS A 60 6.06 11.83 0.23
N ASN A 61 4.82 11.36 0.46
CA ASN A 61 4.54 10.20 1.30
C ASN A 61 3.81 9.11 0.48
N TYR A 62 4.25 7.85 0.66
CA TYR A 62 3.62 6.68 0.05
C TYR A 62 3.48 6.74 -1.48
N SER A 63 4.42 7.40 -2.15
CA SER A 63 4.50 7.51 -3.60
C SER A 63 4.51 6.13 -4.27
N GLY A 64 3.75 5.98 -5.36
CA GLY A 64 3.67 4.73 -6.12
C GLY A 64 2.94 3.57 -5.42
N GLN A 65 2.41 3.77 -4.21
CA GLN A 65 1.70 2.73 -3.47
C GLN A 65 0.23 2.66 -3.86
N ALA A 66 -0.32 1.44 -3.80
CA ALA A 66 -1.75 1.23 -3.94
C ALA A 66 -2.51 1.71 -2.69
N ALA A 67 -3.60 2.43 -2.91
CA ALA A 67 -4.45 2.95 -1.85
C ALA A 67 -5.94 2.81 -2.21
N LEU A 68 -6.79 2.89 -1.19
CA LEU A 68 -8.21 3.20 -1.37
C LEU A 68 -8.34 4.72 -1.56
N PRO A 69 -9.24 5.22 -2.40
CA PRO A 69 -9.55 6.65 -2.47
C PRO A 69 -9.90 7.20 -1.09
N GLY A 70 -9.30 8.33 -0.68
CA GLY A 70 -9.56 8.88 0.62
C GLY A 70 -8.43 9.72 1.20
N GLY A 71 -8.76 10.47 2.24
CA GLY A 71 -7.85 11.40 2.90
C GLY A 71 -8.37 11.92 4.22
N LYS A 72 -7.95 13.13 4.60
CA LYS A 72 -8.29 13.75 5.88
C LYS A 72 -9.65 14.44 5.83
N ALA A 73 -10.33 14.47 6.97
CA ALA A 73 -11.50 15.30 7.13
C ALA A 73 -11.11 16.80 7.14
N ASP A 74 -11.87 17.63 6.43
CA ASP A 74 -11.66 19.07 6.34
C ASP A 74 -12.35 19.82 7.48
N THR A 75 -13.48 19.29 7.92
CA THR A 75 -14.26 19.91 9.00
C THR A 75 -14.71 18.88 10.05
N LEU A 76 -15.02 19.37 11.26
CA LEU A 76 -15.57 18.53 12.33
C LEU A 76 -16.98 18.00 12.02
N HIS A 77 -17.69 18.63 11.08
CA HIS A 77 -19.05 18.28 10.69
C HIS A 77 -19.11 17.24 9.58
N GLU A 78 -17.99 17.01 8.87
CA GLU A 78 -17.91 15.90 7.90
C GLU A 78 -18.07 14.55 8.61
N THR A 79 -19.00 13.75 8.12
CA THR A 79 -19.04 12.33 8.45
C THR A 79 -17.90 11.60 7.72
N PRO A 80 -17.45 10.42 8.20
CA PRO A 80 -16.44 9.64 7.48
C PRO A 80 -16.82 9.37 6.03
N PHE A 81 -18.09 9.08 5.76
CA PHE A 81 -18.55 8.84 4.40
C PHE A 81 -18.49 10.09 3.52
N GLN A 82 -18.82 11.26 4.05
CA GLN A 82 -18.69 12.53 3.32
C GLN A 82 -17.22 12.81 2.99
N THR A 83 -16.30 12.67 3.96
CA THR A 83 -14.86 12.77 3.73
C THR A 83 -14.40 11.82 2.62
N ALA A 84 -14.74 10.54 2.72
CA ALA A 84 -14.34 9.52 1.74
C ALA A 84 -14.91 9.81 0.32
N ARG A 85 -16.13 10.35 0.24
CA ARG A 85 -16.77 10.74 -1.02
C ARG A 85 -16.13 11.98 -1.64
N ARG A 86 -15.83 13.02 -0.83
CA ARG A 86 -15.15 14.24 -1.30
C ARG A 86 -13.76 13.90 -1.86
N GLU A 87 -12.98 13.14 -1.12
CA GLU A 87 -11.65 12.70 -1.56
C GLU A 87 -11.71 11.84 -2.83
N ALA A 88 -12.69 10.93 -2.94
CA ALA A 88 -12.89 10.16 -4.16
C ALA A 88 -13.30 11.02 -5.37
N PHE A 89 -14.03 12.13 -5.14
CA PHE A 89 -14.31 13.09 -6.19
C PHE A 89 -13.02 13.84 -6.62
N GLU A 90 -12.21 14.27 -5.68
CA GLU A 90 -10.96 15.00 -5.93
C GLU A 90 -9.92 14.10 -6.62
N GLU A 91 -9.72 12.87 -6.13
CA GLU A 91 -8.70 11.94 -6.62
C GLU A 91 -9.06 11.27 -7.95
N ILE A 92 -10.29 10.81 -8.11
CA ILE A 92 -10.71 9.96 -9.24
C ILE A 92 -11.92 10.49 -10.02
N GLY A 93 -12.43 11.68 -9.68
CA GLY A 93 -13.55 12.31 -10.37
C GLY A 93 -14.91 11.64 -10.13
N LEU A 94 -15.06 10.84 -9.05
CA LEU A 94 -16.33 10.17 -8.74
C LEU A 94 -17.38 11.20 -8.33
N PRO A 95 -18.47 11.41 -9.11
CA PRO A 95 -19.42 12.48 -8.83
C PRO A 95 -19.99 12.44 -7.41
N LEU A 96 -20.02 13.59 -6.72
CA LEU A 96 -20.56 13.72 -5.37
C LEU A 96 -22.08 13.63 -5.36
N GLU A 97 -22.71 14.43 -6.22
CA GLU A 97 -24.14 14.57 -6.28
C GLU A 97 -24.76 13.51 -7.18
N LYS A 98 -25.93 13.02 -6.78
CA LYS A 98 -26.66 11.98 -7.53
C LYS A 98 -27.03 12.45 -8.96
N GLU A 99 -27.30 13.73 -9.09
CA GLU A 99 -27.70 14.37 -10.36
C GLU A 99 -26.57 14.40 -11.39
N HIS A 100 -25.32 14.34 -10.93
CA HIS A 100 -24.14 14.27 -11.79
C HIS A 100 -23.73 12.84 -12.16
N LEU A 101 -24.38 11.83 -11.56
CA LEU A 101 -24.20 10.46 -11.99
C LEU A 101 -24.93 10.21 -13.33
N PRO A 102 -24.36 9.44 -14.24
CA PRO A 102 -25.08 9.04 -15.44
C PRO A 102 -26.38 8.32 -15.09
N THR A 103 -27.41 8.46 -15.94
CA THR A 103 -28.73 7.90 -15.70
C THR A 103 -28.67 6.42 -15.34
N GLY A 104 -29.33 6.06 -14.25
CA GLY A 104 -29.42 4.71 -13.72
C GLY A 104 -28.24 4.25 -12.86
N TYR A 105 -27.21 5.09 -12.67
CA TYR A 105 -26.17 4.83 -11.68
C TYR A 105 -26.61 5.37 -10.31
N GLU A 106 -26.22 4.65 -9.27
CA GLU A 106 -26.45 5.05 -7.88
C GLU A 106 -25.29 4.57 -7.01
N ILE A 107 -24.86 5.41 -6.06
CA ILE A 107 -23.87 5.03 -5.04
C ILE A 107 -24.60 4.86 -3.72
N GLU A 108 -24.71 3.62 -3.27
CA GLU A 108 -25.34 3.26 -2.01
C GLU A 108 -24.30 3.14 -0.91
N HIS A 109 -24.42 3.92 0.15
CA HIS A 109 -23.62 3.70 1.37
C HIS A 109 -24.14 2.46 2.10
N LEU A 110 -23.30 1.44 2.25
CA LEU A 110 -23.67 0.17 2.87
C LEU A 110 -23.42 0.18 4.37
N THR A 111 -22.19 0.52 4.77
CA THR A 111 -21.74 0.52 6.17
C THR A 111 -20.37 1.18 6.31
N GLU A 112 -19.91 1.29 7.55
CA GLU A 112 -18.54 1.66 7.92
C GLU A 112 -17.88 0.51 8.68
N LEU A 113 -16.56 0.38 8.58
CA LEU A 113 -15.79 -0.57 9.41
C LEU A 113 -15.15 0.16 10.60
N PRO A 114 -14.67 -0.56 11.63
CA PRO A 114 -13.90 0.02 12.71
C PRO A 114 -12.70 0.84 12.19
N ALA A 115 -12.38 1.92 12.90
CA ALA A 115 -11.27 2.76 12.51
C ALA A 115 -9.93 2.03 12.65
N ASN A 116 -9.02 2.30 11.72
CA ASN A 116 -7.64 1.79 11.72
C ASN A 116 -6.68 2.91 12.09
N LEU A 117 -5.63 2.59 12.83
CA LEU A 117 -4.58 3.53 13.21
C LEU A 117 -3.47 3.51 12.18
N ALA A 118 -3.32 4.61 11.45
CA ALA A 118 -2.20 4.78 10.52
C ALA A 118 -0.88 5.06 11.27
N MET A 119 0.26 4.71 10.68
CA MET A 119 1.58 5.08 11.21
C MET A 119 1.78 6.59 11.34
N THR A 120 1.03 7.37 10.55
CA THR A 120 0.95 8.84 10.64
C THR A 120 0.06 9.33 11.77
N GLU A 121 -0.43 8.44 12.64
CA GLU A 121 -1.30 8.74 13.77
C GLU A 121 -2.66 9.32 13.36
N LEU A 122 -3.15 8.91 12.20
CA LEU A 122 -4.51 9.19 11.76
C LEU A 122 -5.42 8.02 12.14
N SER A 123 -6.60 8.36 12.67
CA SER A 123 -7.73 7.44 12.80
C SER A 123 -8.42 7.38 11.44
N VAL A 124 -8.24 6.30 10.71
CA VAL A 124 -8.76 6.11 9.35
C VAL A 124 -10.03 5.27 9.40
N ARG A 125 -11.17 5.84 9.03
CA ARG A 125 -12.47 5.17 9.01
C ARG A 125 -12.77 4.63 7.62
N PRO A 126 -12.83 3.30 7.40
CA PRO A 126 -13.23 2.74 6.12
C PRO A 126 -14.75 2.82 5.94
N CYS A 127 -15.19 3.37 4.80
CA CYS A 127 -16.58 3.49 4.41
C CYS A 127 -16.85 2.61 3.20
N VAL A 128 -17.85 1.76 3.26
CA VAL A 128 -18.18 0.80 2.19
C VAL A 128 -19.37 1.30 1.40
N ALA A 129 -19.21 1.40 0.09
CA ALA A 129 -20.28 1.78 -0.81
C ALA A 129 -20.39 0.80 -1.98
N TYR A 130 -21.60 0.62 -2.48
CA TYR A 130 -21.91 -0.15 -3.67
C TYR A 130 -22.37 0.75 -4.80
N LEU A 131 -21.63 0.70 -5.91
CA LEU A 131 -22.00 1.36 -7.15
C LEU A 131 -22.98 0.48 -7.91
N LYS A 132 -24.25 0.81 -7.85
CA LYS A 132 -25.30 0.22 -8.67
C LYS A 132 -25.17 0.74 -10.09
N THR A 133 -25.26 -0.16 -11.05
CA THR A 133 -25.26 0.18 -12.46
C THR A 133 -26.64 -0.07 -13.05
N PRO A 134 -27.04 0.72 -14.07
CA PRO A 134 -28.33 0.51 -14.72
C PRO A 134 -28.44 -0.89 -15.30
N GLU A 135 -29.63 -1.45 -15.29
CA GLU A 135 -29.94 -2.67 -16.01
C GLU A 135 -29.66 -2.49 -17.52
N PRO A 136 -29.16 -3.52 -18.22
CA PRO A 136 -28.95 -3.45 -19.64
C PRO A 136 -30.28 -3.19 -20.36
N PHE A 137 -30.42 -2.02 -20.94
CA PHE A 137 -31.60 -1.71 -21.77
C PHE A 137 -31.33 -2.21 -23.19
N ALA A 138 -32.30 -2.85 -23.82
CA ALA A 138 -32.19 -3.32 -25.20
C ALA A 138 -31.84 -2.12 -26.12
N GLY A 139 -30.65 -2.17 -26.74
CA GLY A 139 -30.16 -1.12 -27.63
C GLY A 139 -29.10 -0.16 -27.07
N ASN A 140 -28.84 -0.13 -25.78
CA ASN A 140 -27.80 0.72 -25.18
C ASN A 140 -26.47 -0.02 -25.00
N LYS A 141 -25.36 0.76 -25.11
CA LYS A 141 -24.01 0.26 -24.79
C LYS A 141 -24.01 -0.30 -23.36
N THR A 142 -23.42 -1.46 -23.19
CA THR A 142 -23.22 -2.07 -21.86
C THR A 142 -22.60 -1.03 -20.92
N PRO A 143 -23.22 -0.75 -19.76
CA PRO A 143 -22.67 0.17 -18.78
C PRO A 143 -21.25 -0.23 -18.38
N ASN A 144 -20.35 0.75 -18.31
CA ASN A 144 -18.96 0.54 -17.92
C ASN A 144 -18.58 1.62 -16.91
N ALA A 145 -18.51 1.22 -15.63
CA ALA A 145 -18.22 2.16 -14.53
C ALA A 145 -16.95 2.98 -14.77
N ALA A 146 -15.91 2.38 -15.33
CA ALA A 146 -14.66 3.08 -15.62
C ALA A 146 -14.84 4.17 -16.67
N ARG A 147 -15.48 3.82 -17.78
CA ARG A 147 -15.70 4.78 -18.87
C ARG A 147 -16.71 5.85 -18.50
N ASP A 148 -17.75 5.47 -17.77
CA ASP A 148 -18.94 6.31 -17.57
C ASP A 148 -18.83 7.18 -16.32
N LEU A 149 -18.00 6.82 -15.31
CA LEU A 149 -17.96 7.47 -14.00
C LEU A 149 -16.59 8.05 -13.58
N LEU A 150 -15.50 7.64 -14.22
CA LEU A 150 -14.15 8.07 -13.83
C LEU A 150 -13.49 8.91 -14.92
N PRO A 151 -14.09 10.07 -15.30
CA PRO A 151 -13.63 10.83 -16.46
C PRO A 151 -12.34 11.62 -16.23
N LYS A 152 -11.96 11.87 -14.98
CA LYS A 152 -10.80 12.69 -14.64
C LYS A 152 -10.05 12.15 -13.43
N LEU A 153 -8.78 11.80 -13.65
CA LEU A 153 -7.82 11.62 -12.57
C LEU A 153 -7.17 12.95 -12.23
N ASP A 154 -7.04 13.28 -10.95
CA ASP A 154 -6.05 14.29 -10.58
C ASP A 154 -4.66 13.68 -10.71
N ALA A 155 -3.98 13.99 -11.81
CA ALA A 155 -2.65 13.49 -12.11
C ALA A 155 -1.58 13.93 -11.09
N LYS A 156 -1.88 14.91 -10.25
CA LYS A 156 -0.98 15.33 -9.16
C LYS A 156 -1.01 14.32 -8.02
N GLU A 157 -2.14 13.69 -7.76
CA GLU A 157 -2.34 12.79 -6.63
C GLU A 157 -2.43 11.31 -7.04
N VAL A 158 -3.00 11.01 -8.20
CA VAL A 158 -3.25 9.64 -8.66
C VAL A 158 -2.57 9.38 -10.00
N ALA A 159 -1.72 8.35 -10.05
CA ALA A 159 -1.05 7.90 -11.25
C ALA A 159 -1.91 6.94 -12.08
N ALA A 160 -2.72 6.10 -11.42
CA ALA A 160 -3.61 5.15 -12.08
C ALA A 160 -4.80 4.79 -11.18
N VAL A 161 -5.91 4.40 -11.79
CA VAL A 161 -7.02 3.71 -11.14
C VAL A 161 -7.07 2.29 -11.65
N PHE A 162 -7.21 1.34 -10.75
CA PHE A 162 -7.30 -0.06 -11.08
C PHE A 162 -8.35 -0.77 -10.22
N THR A 163 -8.68 -1.99 -10.59
CA THR A 163 -9.62 -2.79 -9.81
C THR A 163 -9.09 -4.19 -9.58
N ALA A 164 -9.54 -4.78 -8.48
CA ALA A 164 -9.24 -6.15 -8.14
C ALA A 164 -10.53 -6.93 -7.81
N PRO A 165 -10.59 -8.24 -8.09
CA PRO A 165 -11.69 -9.09 -7.64
C PRO A 165 -11.76 -9.06 -6.12
N PHE A 166 -12.92 -8.66 -5.57
CA PHE A 166 -13.02 -8.39 -4.12
C PHE A 166 -12.89 -9.67 -3.27
N PHE A 167 -13.42 -10.78 -3.75
CA PHE A 167 -13.31 -12.08 -3.07
C PHE A 167 -11.86 -12.59 -2.97
N ASN A 168 -10.98 -12.18 -3.89
CA ASN A 168 -9.58 -12.60 -3.92
C ASN A 168 -8.79 -12.14 -2.68
N PHE A 169 -9.25 -11.09 -1.99
CA PHE A 169 -8.63 -10.66 -0.73
C PHE A 169 -8.82 -11.65 0.43
N LEU A 170 -9.55 -12.74 0.22
CA LEU A 170 -9.64 -13.87 1.15
C LEU A 170 -8.86 -15.11 0.67
N ARG A 171 -8.11 -15.03 -0.43
CA ARG A 171 -7.48 -16.19 -1.06
C ARG A 171 -5.97 -16.04 -1.21
N GLU A 172 -5.24 -17.14 -1.03
CA GLU A 172 -3.80 -17.21 -1.31
C GLU A 172 -3.47 -17.25 -2.80
N ARG A 173 -4.42 -17.68 -3.62
CA ARG A 173 -4.28 -17.77 -5.08
C ARG A 173 -5.41 -17.03 -5.76
N ASP A 174 -5.13 -16.49 -6.95
CA ASP A 174 -6.17 -15.86 -7.75
C ASP A 174 -7.27 -16.89 -8.05
N VAL A 175 -8.52 -16.48 -7.86
CA VAL A 175 -9.68 -17.36 -8.13
C VAL A 175 -9.96 -17.50 -9.62
N ASP A 176 -9.53 -16.52 -10.44
CA ASP A 176 -9.63 -16.60 -11.89
C ASP A 176 -8.60 -17.61 -12.43
N PRO A 177 -9.01 -18.77 -12.98
CA PRO A 177 -8.09 -19.75 -13.53
C PRO A 177 -7.20 -19.19 -14.63
N THR A 178 -7.74 -18.28 -15.47
CA THR A 178 -6.97 -17.66 -16.55
C THR A 178 -5.82 -16.83 -16.01
N ILE A 179 -6.07 -16.04 -14.98
CA ILE A 179 -5.02 -15.23 -14.32
C ILE A 179 -4.05 -16.15 -13.59
N ARG A 180 -4.57 -17.10 -12.81
CA ARG A 180 -3.75 -18.00 -11.98
C ARG A 180 -2.79 -18.86 -12.83
N ASP A 181 -3.28 -19.37 -13.95
CA ASP A 181 -2.57 -20.39 -14.72
C ASP A 181 -1.78 -19.78 -15.90
N GLN A 182 -2.15 -18.59 -16.39
CA GLN A 182 -1.55 -17.97 -17.57
C GLN A 182 -0.70 -16.73 -17.27
N VAL A 183 -0.90 -16.08 -16.10
CA VAL A 183 -0.17 -14.87 -15.72
C VAL A 183 0.88 -15.20 -14.65
N PRO A 184 2.17 -15.25 -15.00
CA PRO A 184 3.22 -15.58 -14.05
C PRO A 184 3.24 -14.67 -12.83
N GLY A 185 3.59 -15.24 -11.67
CA GLY A 185 3.73 -14.53 -10.40
C GLY A 185 2.68 -14.90 -9.37
N GLU A 186 3.02 -14.65 -8.11
CA GLU A 186 2.15 -14.95 -6.97
C GLU A 186 1.10 -13.86 -6.77
N TRP A 187 -0.10 -14.27 -6.36
CA TRP A 187 -1.16 -13.35 -5.96
C TRP A 187 -0.94 -12.79 -4.56
N TYR A 188 -0.59 -13.64 -3.59
CA TYR A 188 -0.54 -13.29 -2.18
C TYR A 188 0.80 -13.65 -1.54
N LYS A 189 1.28 -12.76 -0.68
CA LYS A 189 2.35 -13.00 0.30
C LYS A 189 1.91 -12.45 1.64
N GLY A 190 2.19 -13.19 2.71
CA GLY A 190 1.91 -12.73 4.06
C GLY A 190 3.07 -13.00 4.99
N SER A 191 3.32 -12.09 5.94
CA SER A 191 4.34 -12.23 6.97
C SER A 191 3.88 -11.64 8.29
N TRP A 192 4.28 -12.28 9.40
CA TRP A 192 4.05 -11.72 10.71
C TRP A 192 5.14 -10.71 11.06
N HIS A 193 4.72 -9.57 11.54
CA HIS A 193 5.60 -8.52 12.05
C HIS A 193 5.20 -8.20 13.49
N SER A 194 6.18 -7.86 14.30
CA SER A 194 5.91 -7.27 15.61
C SER A 194 5.76 -5.76 15.45
N TRP A 195 4.58 -5.25 15.74
CA TRP A 195 4.35 -3.81 15.82
C TRP A 195 4.04 -3.46 17.26
N HIS A 196 5.05 -2.89 17.94
CA HIS A 196 4.97 -2.50 19.34
C HIS A 196 4.43 -3.64 20.25
N GLU A 197 5.05 -4.83 20.16
CA GLU A 197 4.68 -6.06 20.92
C GLU A 197 3.34 -6.69 20.54
N THR A 198 2.64 -6.13 19.55
CA THR A 198 1.47 -6.78 19.00
C THR A 198 1.85 -7.47 17.69
N ALA A 199 1.50 -8.74 17.56
CA ALA A 199 1.66 -9.42 16.29
C ALA A 199 0.73 -8.79 15.25
N TRP A 200 1.31 -8.39 14.14
CA TRP A 200 0.58 -7.78 13.03
C TRP A 200 0.86 -8.54 11.74
N ARG A 201 -0.19 -8.98 11.09
CA ARG A 201 -0.08 -9.68 9.83
C ARG A 201 0.01 -8.68 8.68
N MET A 202 1.17 -8.63 8.05
CA MET A 202 1.39 -7.87 6.82
C MET A 202 0.89 -8.68 5.64
N HIS A 203 -0.17 -8.23 5.00
CA HIS A 203 -0.68 -8.79 3.75
C HIS A 203 -0.10 -8.03 2.57
N GLN A 204 0.20 -8.76 1.49
CA GLN A 204 0.63 -8.21 0.21
C GLN A 204 -0.08 -8.97 -0.90
N PHE A 205 -0.91 -8.27 -1.66
CA PHE A 205 -1.59 -8.81 -2.84
C PHE A 205 -0.99 -8.18 -4.08
N HIS A 206 -0.69 -9.01 -5.07
CA HIS A 206 -0.05 -8.59 -6.31
C HIS A 206 -1.08 -8.68 -7.45
N VAL A 207 -1.76 -7.58 -7.71
CA VAL A 207 -2.82 -7.49 -8.72
C VAL A 207 -2.20 -7.35 -10.11
N PRO A 208 -2.47 -8.27 -11.07
CA PRO A 208 -1.93 -8.17 -12.42
C PRO A 208 -2.40 -6.91 -13.14
N VAL A 209 -1.49 -6.24 -13.83
CA VAL A 209 -1.80 -5.07 -14.66
C VAL A 209 -2.21 -5.56 -16.05
N THR A 210 -3.51 -5.56 -16.31
CA THR A 210 -4.10 -5.99 -17.58
C THR A 210 -5.12 -4.95 -18.05
N PRO A 211 -5.52 -4.94 -19.31
CA PRO A 211 -6.59 -4.07 -19.79
C PRO A 211 -7.94 -4.24 -19.05
N ALA A 212 -8.13 -5.40 -18.40
CA ALA A 212 -9.32 -5.67 -17.60
C ALA A 212 -9.21 -5.15 -16.16
N THR A 213 -8.01 -4.88 -15.66
CA THR A 213 -7.78 -4.44 -14.27
C THR A 213 -7.48 -2.95 -14.15
N VAL A 214 -6.90 -2.30 -15.18
CA VAL A 214 -6.57 -0.87 -15.16
C VAL A 214 -7.61 -0.08 -15.94
N PHE A 215 -8.22 0.91 -15.31
CA PHE A 215 -9.24 1.75 -15.96
C PHE A 215 -8.66 2.99 -16.62
N LEU A 216 -7.78 3.71 -15.94
CA LEU A 216 -7.12 4.89 -16.45
C LEU A 216 -5.68 4.87 -15.93
N ALA A 217 -4.73 4.78 -16.85
CA ALA A 217 -3.36 5.15 -16.58
C ALA A 217 -3.11 6.50 -17.26
N ASN A 218 -2.71 7.51 -16.51
CA ASN A 218 -2.10 8.67 -17.15
C ASN A 218 -0.85 8.17 -17.88
N ASN A 219 -0.75 8.43 -19.18
CA ASN A 219 0.38 8.01 -20.04
C ASN A 219 1.74 8.60 -19.62
N ALA A 220 1.80 9.30 -18.51
CA ALA A 220 3.00 9.82 -17.88
C ALA A 220 3.43 8.92 -16.72
N LYS A 221 4.20 7.87 -17.03
CA LYS A 221 5.11 7.19 -16.08
C LYS A 221 4.52 6.50 -14.84
N ALA A 222 3.40 5.82 -14.91
CA ALA A 222 3.09 4.75 -13.97
C ALA A 222 3.85 3.47 -14.41
N SER A 223 5.17 3.45 -14.25
CA SER A 223 5.92 2.20 -14.38
C SER A 223 5.50 1.30 -13.24
N PRO A 224 4.93 0.12 -13.50
CA PRO A 224 4.73 -0.87 -12.45
C PRO A 224 6.11 -1.20 -11.89
N HIS A 225 6.27 -1.14 -10.58
CA HIS A 225 7.51 -1.58 -9.95
C HIS A 225 7.76 -3.03 -10.37
N PRO A 226 8.94 -3.37 -10.92
CA PRO A 226 9.36 -4.75 -11.04
C PRO A 226 9.28 -5.39 -9.65
N ALA A 227 8.83 -6.63 -9.58
CA ALA A 227 8.86 -7.39 -8.34
C ALA A 227 10.30 -7.38 -7.82
N GLU A 228 10.55 -6.68 -6.71
CA GLU A 228 11.86 -6.65 -6.08
C GLU A 228 12.24 -8.06 -5.68
N THR A 229 13.39 -8.50 -6.17
CA THR A 229 14.10 -9.68 -5.67
C THR A 229 14.31 -9.51 -4.17
N PRO A 230 14.11 -10.54 -3.33
CA PRO A 230 14.26 -10.40 -1.89
C PRO A 230 15.70 -10.04 -1.56
N GLN A 231 15.97 -8.80 -1.20
CA GLN A 231 17.20 -8.43 -0.53
C GLN A 231 17.14 -8.96 0.90
N GLN A 232 18.09 -9.81 1.22
CA GLN A 232 18.35 -10.29 2.56
C GLN A 232 18.64 -9.13 3.50
N GLY A 233 18.00 -9.18 4.66
CA GLY A 233 18.19 -8.46 5.89
C GLY A 233 19.10 -7.23 5.89
N GLY A 234 18.49 -6.05 5.77
CA GLY A 234 19.08 -4.79 6.17
C GLY A 234 18.17 -4.12 7.16
N THR A 235 18.63 -3.93 8.37
CA THR A 235 17.98 -3.16 9.42
C THR A 235 17.66 -1.76 8.91
N SER A 236 16.38 -1.41 8.92
CA SER A 236 15.87 -0.10 8.55
C SER A 236 16.49 0.97 9.45
N ALA A 237 17.41 1.75 8.91
CA ALA A 237 17.83 3.00 9.50
C ALA A 237 16.72 4.04 9.30
N ALA A 238 16.40 4.73 10.39
CA ALA A 238 15.38 5.75 10.46
C ALA A 238 15.66 6.93 9.53
N ASP A 239 14.59 7.46 8.95
CA ASP A 239 14.49 8.75 8.27
C ASP A 239 15.28 9.86 8.96
N GLN A 240 16.22 10.46 8.23
CA GLN A 240 16.75 11.77 8.58
C GLN A 240 15.91 12.85 7.88
N PRO A 241 15.54 13.94 8.58
CA PRO A 241 14.83 15.04 7.96
C PRO A 241 15.80 15.91 7.16
N ALA A 242 15.43 16.27 5.95
CA ALA A 242 16.16 17.24 5.12
C ALA A 242 16.09 18.66 5.72
N PRO A 243 17.15 19.47 5.60
CA PRO A 243 17.17 20.81 6.15
C PRO A 243 16.35 21.78 5.30
N SER A 244 15.55 22.58 6.00
CA SER A 244 14.78 23.70 5.45
C SER A 244 15.69 24.83 4.99
N SER A 245 15.57 25.23 3.73
CA SER A 245 16.15 26.47 3.19
C SER A 245 15.31 27.67 3.58
N SER A 246 15.85 28.57 4.38
CA SER A 246 15.39 29.96 4.51
C SER A 246 16.49 30.91 4.12
N SER A 247 16.20 31.72 3.11
CA SER A 247 17.02 32.84 2.63
C SER A 247 16.91 34.04 3.54
N SER A 248 18.04 34.69 3.92
CA SER A 248 18.13 36.12 4.02
C SER A 248 19.60 36.62 4.18
N THR A 249 19.99 37.36 3.22
CA THR A 249 20.93 38.48 3.04
C THR A 249 21.93 38.92 4.15
N SER A 250 23.19 39.00 3.66
CA SER A 250 24.21 40.05 3.78
C SER A 250 24.86 40.39 5.12
N THR A 251 26.16 40.27 5.22
CA THR A 251 27.23 41.25 5.24
C THR A 251 28.55 40.65 5.72
N ASN A 252 29.60 40.83 4.94
CA ASN A 252 31.02 40.59 5.26
C ASN A 252 31.66 41.89 5.85
N PRO A 253 32.94 41.96 6.21
CA PRO A 253 34.06 41.07 6.58
C PRO A 253 34.83 41.51 7.87
N PRO A 254 36.11 41.23 8.19
CA PRO A 254 37.21 40.52 7.53
C PRO A 254 38.05 39.56 8.42
N ASN A 255 38.90 38.80 7.74
CA ASN A 255 39.98 37.90 8.19
C ASN A 255 41.13 38.66 8.94
N PRO A 256 42.00 38.00 9.79
CA PRO A 256 43.18 37.36 9.23
C PRO A 256 43.83 36.17 9.97
N SER A 257 44.66 35.44 9.20
CA SER A 257 45.94 34.78 9.51
C SER A 257 45.98 33.34 10.03
N SER A 258 46.57 32.51 9.20
CA SER A 258 47.25 31.21 9.42
C SER A 258 48.48 31.31 10.34
N PRO A 259 49.09 30.21 10.85
CA PRO A 259 49.97 29.38 10.05
C PRO A 259 49.97 27.86 10.36
N THR A 260 50.41 27.10 9.38
CA THR A 260 50.95 25.73 9.40
C THR A 260 52.28 25.64 10.21
N PRO A 261 52.74 24.46 10.70
CA PRO A 261 53.47 23.50 9.87
C PRO A 261 53.30 22.00 10.23
N SER A 262 53.55 21.14 9.27
CA SER A 262 53.98 19.73 9.39
C SER A 262 55.40 19.63 9.94
N PRO A 263 56.01 18.47 10.39
CA PRO A 263 56.22 17.31 9.54
C PRO A 263 56.36 15.89 10.22
N THR A 264 56.36 14.86 9.37
CA THR A 264 57.14 13.60 9.37
C THR A 264 57.12 12.59 10.52
N SER A 265 56.86 11.33 10.19
CA SER A 265 57.82 10.24 10.13
C SER A 265 57.18 8.88 9.82
N SER A 266 57.77 8.17 8.87
CA SER A 266 57.53 6.78 8.48
C SER A 266 58.52 5.81 9.17
N PRO A 267 58.55 4.51 8.86
CA PRO A 267 58.34 3.38 9.76
C PRO A 267 59.65 2.61 10.13
N PRO A 268 59.62 1.43 10.72
CA PRO A 268 60.63 0.42 10.31
C PRO A 268 60.10 -0.98 10.00
N ARG A 269 60.94 -1.58 9.18
CA ARG A 269 60.92 -2.90 8.54
C ARG A 269 61.15 -4.10 9.47
N SER A 270 60.76 -5.26 8.93
CA SER A 270 60.97 -6.66 9.30
C SER A 270 62.40 -7.09 9.65
N PRO A 271 62.59 -8.27 10.16
CA PRO A 271 63.38 -9.26 9.40
C PRO A 271 62.87 -10.73 9.50
N PRO A 272 63.59 -11.68 8.82
CA PRO A 272 63.03 -12.87 8.19
C PRO A 272 63.43 -14.19 8.90
N GLY A 273 62.87 -15.32 8.46
CA GLY A 273 63.32 -16.61 8.93
C GLY A 273 62.62 -17.83 8.36
N ASN A 274 63.27 -18.42 7.40
CA ASN A 274 63.59 -19.86 7.14
C ASN A 274 62.49 -20.86 6.73
N SER A 275 62.71 -21.31 5.49
CA SER A 275 62.33 -22.64 4.98
C SER A 275 63.23 -23.79 5.60
N PRO A 276 62.80 -25.05 5.49
CA PRO A 276 63.48 -25.94 4.54
C PRO A 276 62.54 -26.92 3.79
N ASP A 277 62.69 -26.99 2.52
CA ASP A 277 63.28 -28.06 1.66
C ASP A 277 62.70 -29.49 1.69
N ARG A 278 62.61 -30.02 0.43
CA ARG A 278 62.55 -31.42 -0.08
C ARG A 278 61.14 -31.97 -0.35
N THR A 279 60.87 -32.57 -1.48
CA THR A 279 61.63 -33.26 -2.54
C THR A 279 60.74 -33.54 -3.75
N SER A 280 61.37 -33.55 -4.89
CA SER A 280 60.91 -33.92 -6.23
C SER A 280 60.10 -35.21 -6.37
N SER A 281 59.12 -35.21 -7.26
CA SER A 281 58.89 -36.31 -8.19
C SER A 281 58.36 -35.78 -9.52
N LEU A 282 59.12 -35.97 -10.56
CA LEU A 282 58.81 -35.66 -11.94
C LEU A 282 57.76 -36.66 -12.47
N GLN A 283 56.67 -36.16 -12.98
CA GLN A 283 55.79 -36.88 -13.90
C GLN A 283 55.73 -36.13 -15.23
N PRO A 284 55.68 -36.85 -16.38
CA PRO A 284 55.75 -36.26 -17.71
C PRO A 284 54.43 -35.57 -18.08
N PRO A 285 54.43 -34.56 -18.97
CA PRO A 285 53.29 -33.81 -19.34
C PRO A 285 52.35 -34.65 -20.22
N LEU A 286 51.08 -34.70 -19.80
CA LEU A 286 49.96 -35.24 -20.59
C LEU A 286 49.63 -34.30 -21.78
N PRO A 287 49.17 -34.84 -22.92
CA PRO A 287 48.91 -34.06 -24.12
C PRO A 287 47.77 -33.06 -23.89
N ARG A 288 47.96 -31.82 -24.34
CA ARG A 288 46.93 -30.75 -24.34
C ARG A 288 45.79 -31.16 -25.28
N THR A 289 44.72 -31.67 -24.74
CA THR A 289 43.42 -31.69 -25.42
C THR A 289 42.89 -30.25 -25.44
N PHE A 290 42.70 -29.73 -26.61
CA PHE A 290 42.01 -28.45 -26.81
C PHE A 290 40.58 -28.60 -26.33
N TYR A 291 40.25 -27.99 -25.18
CA TYR A 291 38.91 -27.87 -24.67
C TYR A 291 38.22 -26.78 -25.50
N THR A 292 37.36 -27.19 -26.42
CA THR A 292 36.39 -26.31 -27.07
C THR A 292 35.28 -26.11 -26.05
N PRO A 293 35.06 -24.86 -25.52
CA PRO A 293 33.94 -24.65 -24.63
C PRO A 293 32.66 -24.95 -25.40
N PRO A 294 31.67 -25.61 -24.78
CA PRO A 294 30.35 -25.76 -25.40
C PRO A 294 29.78 -24.37 -25.68
N ASN A 295 29.17 -24.20 -26.86
CA ASN A 295 28.47 -22.99 -27.21
C ASN A 295 27.61 -22.55 -26.03
N PRO A 296 27.63 -21.25 -25.64
CA PRO A 296 26.74 -20.77 -24.59
C PRO A 296 25.30 -21.06 -25.02
N THR A 297 24.65 -21.91 -24.26
CA THR A 297 23.18 -22.06 -24.34
C THR A 297 22.59 -20.66 -24.28
N PRO A 298 21.72 -20.27 -25.22
CA PRO A 298 21.08 -18.97 -25.14
C PRO A 298 20.43 -18.85 -23.77
N SER A 299 20.82 -17.81 -23.03
CA SER A 299 20.21 -17.44 -21.77
C SER A 299 18.71 -17.42 -21.98
N PRO A 300 17.88 -17.98 -21.09
CA PRO A 300 16.44 -17.90 -21.24
C PRO A 300 16.09 -16.41 -21.35
N THR A 301 15.44 -16.05 -22.45
CA THR A 301 14.87 -14.71 -22.68
C THR A 301 14.18 -14.31 -21.38
N PRO A 302 14.37 -13.07 -20.85
CA PRO A 302 13.65 -12.64 -19.67
C PRO A 302 12.17 -12.85 -19.95
N SER A 303 11.53 -13.74 -19.22
CA SER A 303 10.10 -13.94 -19.33
C SER A 303 9.48 -12.57 -19.07
N LEU A 304 8.70 -12.06 -20.04
CA LEU A 304 7.91 -10.83 -19.86
C LEU A 304 6.95 -11.06 -18.70
N GLN A 305 7.41 -10.77 -17.48
CA GLN A 305 6.57 -10.86 -16.31
C GLN A 305 5.51 -9.77 -16.44
N THR A 306 4.27 -10.16 -16.43
CA THR A 306 3.15 -9.20 -16.39
C THR A 306 3.33 -8.32 -15.16
N PRO A 307 3.41 -6.99 -15.33
CA PRO A 307 3.57 -6.09 -14.20
C PRO A 307 2.40 -6.24 -13.22
N ARG A 308 2.66 -6.03 -11.92
CA ARG A 308 1.66 -6.19 -10.87
C ARG A 308 1.67 -4.99 -9.94
N TYR A 309 0.49 -4.51 -9.57
CA TYR A 309 0.34 -3.53 -8.51
C TYR A 309 0.32 -4.23 -7.16
N ARG A 310 1.13 -3.75 -6.22
CA ARG A 310 1.20 -4.29 -4.87
C ARG A 310 0.23 -3.56 -3.94
N VAL A 311 -0.81 -4.26 -3.49
CA VAL A 311 -1.74 -3.80 -2.45
C VAL A 311 -1.27 -4.39 -1.12
N PHE A 312 -0.83 -3.57 -0.18
CA PHE A 312 -0.22 -4.05 1.06
C PHE A 312 -0.53 -3.17 2.27
N GLY A 313 -0.06 -3.59 3.45
CA GLY A 313 -0.17 -2.81 4.67
C GLY A 313 -1.60 -2.58 5.11
N MET A 314 -1.92 -1.37 5.56
CA MET A 314 -3.24 -1.00 6.06
C MET A 314 -4.33 -1.15 4.97
N THR A 315 -4.03 -0.77 3.73
CA THR A 315 -4.97 -0.94 2.61
C THR A 315 -5.38 -2.41 2.44
N ALA A 316 -4.40 -3.32 2.43
CA ALA A 316 -4.67 -4.75 2.32
C ALA A 316 -5.46 -5.29 3.51
N ARG A 317 -5.09 -4.89 4.74
CA ARG A 317 -5.81 -5.29 5.96
C ARG A 317 -7.27 -4.85 5.94
N ILE A 318 -7.53 -3.59 5.60
CA ILE A 318 -8.89 -3.06 5.47
C ILE A 318 -9.71 -3.87 4.46
N LEU A 319 -9.11 -4.24 3.32
CA LEU A 319 -9.80 -5.04 2.29
C LEU A 319 -10.07 -6.47 2.76
N VAL A 320 -9.14 -7.10 3.47
CA VAL A 320 -9.37 -8.43 4.07
C VAL A 320 -10.50 -8.36 5.09
N ASP A 321 -10.48 -7.39 6.01
CA ASP A 321 -11.52 -7.19 7.01
C ASP A 321 -12.89 -6.95 6.36
N CYS A 322 -12.95 -6.10 5.34
CA CYS A 322 -14.18 -5.84 4.60
C CYS A 322 -14.71 -7.10 3.88
N ALA A 323 -13.82 -7.86 3.25
CA ALA A 323 -14.19 -9.08 2.56
C ALA A 323 -14.68 -10.18 3.52
N ARG A 324 -14.09 -10.29 4.73
CA ARG A 324 -14.57 -11.19 5.80
C ARG A 324 -16.01 -10.88 6.18
N VAL A 325 -16.34 -9.61 6.38
CA VAL A 325 -17.71 -9.18 6.67
C VAL A 325 -18.64 -9.49 5.49
N ALA A 326 -18.21 -9.12 4.28
CA ALA A 326 -19.03 -9.27 3.08
C ALA A 326 -19.39 -10.74 2.78
N TYR A 327 -18.39 -11.60 2.79
CA TYR A 327 -18.58 -13.01 2.40
C TYR A 327 -18.84 -13.94 3.58
N ALA A 328 -18.84 -13.43 4.81
CA ALA A 328 -18.98 -14.22 6.05
C ALA A 328 -18.04 -15.44 6.03
N THR A 329 -16.80 -15.24 5.62
CA THR A 329 -15.80 -16.30 5.40
C THR A 329 -14.44 -15.80 5.86
N GLU A 330 -13.73 -16.64 6.61
CA GLU A 330 -12.35 -16.35 6.99
C GLU A 330 -11.41 -16.52 5.80
N PRO A 331 -10.29 -15.78 5.76
CA PRO A 331 -9.30 -15.92 4.70
C PRO A 331 -8.63 -17.30 4.74
N SER A 332 -8.16 -17.78 3.57
CA SER A 332 -7.41 -19.03 3.46
C SER A 332 -5.97 -18.95 4.00
N PHE A 333 -5.59 -17.80 4.53
CA PHE A 333 -4.29 -17.48 5.13
C PHE A 333 -4.47 -16.93 6.54
N GLU A 334 -3.40 -16.89 7.30
CA GLU A 334 -3.40 -16.32 8.65
C GLU A 334 -3.72 -14.82 8.65
N HIS A 335 -4.57 -14.40 9.55
CA HIS A 335 -5.01 -13.02 9.69
C HIS A 335 -5.22 -12.67 11.16
N ASN A 336 -5.20 -11.37 11.48
CA ASN A 336 -5.56 -10.88 12.80
C ASN A 336 -7.08 -11.12 13.05
N SER A 337 -7.43 -11.61 14.23
CA SER A 337 -8.82 -11.91 14.59
C SER A 337 -9.68 -10.65 14.78
N HIS A 338 -9.07 -9.53 15.23
CA HIS A 338 -9.77 -8.28 15.52
C HIS A 338 -9.89 -7.39 14.28
N PHE A 339 -10.97 -6.62 14.22
CA PHE A 339 -11.22 -5.61 13.20
C PHE A 339 -10.74 -4.24 13.67
N GLY A 340 -10.00 -3.53 12.81
CA GLY A 340 -9.54 -2.17 13.10
C GLY A 340 -8.64 -2.07 14.33
N ASP A 341 -8.49 -0.84 14.86
CA ASP A 341 -7.60 -0.51 15.97
C ASP A 341 -8.28 0.39 17.02
N GLU A 342 -9.61 0.25 17.21
CA GLU A 342 -10.41 1.12 18.07
C GLU A 342 -9.88 1.18 19.52
N GLU A 343 -9.51 0.02 20.08
CA GLU A 343 -8.94 -0.04 21.42
C GLU A 343 -7.61 0.70 21.53
N MET A 344 -6.75 0.58 20.52
CA MET A 344 -5.47 1.27 20.50
C MET A 344 -5.66 2.78 20.36
N ILE A 345 -6.59 3.21 19.51
CA ILE A 345 -6.96 4.62 19.34
C ILE A 345 -7.46 5.18 20.68
N GLU A 346 -8.32 4.45 21.41
CA GLU A 346 -8.81 4.88 22.73
C GLU A 346 -7.70 5.04 23.76
N ARG A 347 -6.79 4.08 23.82
CA ARG A 347 -5.62 4.14 24.74
C ARG A 347 -4.71 5.32 24.43
N LEU A 348 -4.43 5.59 23.15
CA LEU A 348 -3.62 6.73 22.73
C LEU A 348 -4.30 8.08 23.01
N LEU A 349 -5.63 8.15 22.85
CA LEU A 349 -6.41 9.33 23.28
C LEU A 349 -6.32 9.53 24.79
N GLY A 350 -6.44 8.45 25.57
CA GLY A 350 -6.40 8.48 27.03
C GLY A 350 -5.09 9.03 27.60
N ILE A 351 -3.96 8.72 26.96
CA ILE A 351 -2.64 9.25 27.34
C ILE A 351 -2.32 10.61 26.71
N GLY A 352 -3.23 11.20 25.91
CA GLY A 352 -3.04 12.50 25.26
C GLY A 352 -2.14 12.48 24.02
N ARG A 353 -1.83 11.28 23.48
CA ARG A 353 -0.94 11.14 22.32
C ARG A 353 -1.56 11.64 21.01
N LEU A 354 -2.83 11.40 20.78
CA LEU A 354 -3.56 11.85 19.59
C LEU A 354 -4.06 13.31 19.74
N ALA A 355 -3.21 14.21 20.26
CA ALA A 355 -3.51 15.63 20.38
C ALA A 355 -3.59 16.30 18.98
N PRO A 356 -4.25 17.49 18.86
CA PRO A 356 -4.38 18.21 17.58
C PRO A 356 -3.04 18.54 16.93
N LYS A 357 -2.04 18.93 17.73
CA LYS A 357 -0.67 19.16 17.26
C LYS A 357 0.16 17.90 17.49
N ARG A 358 0.79 17.41 16.42
CA ARG A 358 1.79 16.35 16.55
C ARG A 358 3.04 16.95 17.19
N ARG A 359 3.62 16.25 18.16
CA ARG A 359 4.93 16.65 18.70
C ARG A 359 5.98 16.38 17.63
N GLU A 360 6.78 17.38 17.35
CA GLU A 360 7.81 17.31 16.30
C GLU A 360 8.86 16.24 16.67
N GLY A 361 9.26 15.41 15.70
CA GLY A 361 10.24 14.35 15.90
C GLY A 361 9.73 13.09 16.63
N GLU A 362 8.51 13.08 17.18
CA GLU A 362 7.99 11.88 17.84
C GLU A 362 7.26 10.95 16.87
N VAL A 363 7.70 9.70 16.81
CA VAL A 363 7.01 8.58 16.17
C VAL A 363 6.28 7.75 17.22
N LEU A 364 5.33 6.89 16.80
CA LEU A 364 4.73 5.90 17.69
C LEU A 364 5.81 4.87 18.06
N SER A 365 6.60 5.20 19.09
CA SER A 365 7.64 4.31 19.60
C SER A 365 7.03 3.21 20.47
N ARG A 366 7.83 2.16 20.73
CA ARG A 366 7.47 1.08 21.65
C ARG A 366 7.07 1.64 23.03
N GLU A 367 7.81 2.60 23.56
CA GLU A 367 7.55 3.21 24.86
C GLU A 367 6.20 3.94 24.93
N VAL A 368 5.83 4.66 23.84
CA VAL A 368 4.52 5.32 23.75
C VAL A 368 3.40 4.29 23.77
N MET A 369 3.56 3.18 23.06
CA MET A 369 2.57 2.12 23.01
C MET A 369 2.45 1.37 24.34
N GLU A 370 3.56 1.14 25.04
CA GLU A 370 3.56 0.54 26.38
C GLU A 370 2.87 1.47 27.42
N ARG A 371 3.15 2.79 27.37
CA ARG A 371 2.44 3.78 28.20
C ARG A 371 0.95 3.77 27.91
N ALA A 372 0.55 3.72 26.65
CA ALA A 372 -0.85 3.63 26.26
C ALA A 372 -1.53 2.38 26.86
N ARG A 373 -0.85 1.24 26.86
CA ARG A 373 -1.36 0.01 27.49
C ARG A 373 -1.49 0.13 29.01
N ARG A 374 -0.55 0.82 29.66
CA ARG A 374 -0.57 1.03 31.12
C ARG A 374 -1.50 2.16 31.55
N GLY A 375 -2.07 2.93 30.62
CA GLY A 375 -2.92 4.09 30.91
C GLY A 375 -2.18 5.27 31.55
N VAL A 376 -0.87 5.33 31.43
CA VAL A 376 -0.03 6.41 32.02
C VAL A 376 -0.08 7.63 31.10
N LYS A 377 -0.61 8.74 31.59
CA LYS A 377 -0.63 10.03 30.84
C LYS A 377 0.79 10.50 30.47
N ILE A 378 0.88 11.15 29.32
CA ILE A 378 2.12 11.75 28.81
C ILE A 378 2.29 13.17 29.38
#